data_eba9a8b3bf5afa15ba31cb6fa632fc55
#
_entry.id   eba9a8b3bf5afa15ba31cb6fa632fc55
#
_cell.length_a   1.000
_cell.length_b   1.000
_cell.length_c   1.000
_cell.angle_alpha   90.00
_cell.angle_beta   90.00
_cell.angle_gamma   90.00
#
_symmetry.space_group_name_H-M   'P 1'
#
loop_
_entity.id
_entity.type
_entity.pdbx_description
1 polymer ?
#
loop_
_entity_poly.entity_id
_entity_poly.type
_entity_poly.pdbx_seq_one_letter_code
_entity_poly.pdbx_strand_id
1 'polypeptide(L)'
;LHLVMTDLRTYRGDHLIPEEGFPGAVVLTEGEVPTELADVASPYVADIDAFQGGEYADALRAGATTLDYDPATITGPIDAVYLNDLLAKLGQPVQPIDEATLAGLPRGIALRHLGKLGYYTSIGSRYLVVKPTFDAWAKKVHAASPAATEVMGAAQRQWFLDTMTGSTSTWKVWGNEYSLMPLVIDLRSLPIAPFNQLFYMNVDQWDGFFPARDALIDELQAVDNVVAITGDIHAFYAGTPMVGGDPSKKIVEFVTGAVSSTSFETILVLQVASDPTLSALPGADALAASIDDLLTGVGTNPHLGFAESKSHGFVALEVDGAELRATLHMLDEDVSLSDYAGRDGELAALFKTEKFKVEAGKRELLREIGGAYKRWDPASNAWV
;
A
#
# COMPACT_ATOMS: atom_id res chain seq x y z
N LEU A 1 15.32 5.42 -26.93
CA LEU A 1 14.44 5.56 -25.78
C LEU A 1 12.99 5.84 -26.23
N HIS A 2 12.04 5.12 -25.66
CA HIS A 2 10.61 5.39 -25.79
C HIS A 2 10.06 5.66 -24.39
N LEU A 3 9.65 6.89 -24.11
CA LEU A 3 8.98 7.28 -22.85
C LEU A 3 7.47 7.16 -23.08
N VAL A 4 6.80 6.36 -22.27
CA VAL A 4 5.35 6.13 -22.29
C VAL A 4 4.78 6.59 -20.95
N MET A 5 3.96 7.64 -21.00
CA MET A 5 3.30 8.21 -19.81
C MET A 5 1.87 7.68 -19.72
N THR A 6 1.43 7.32 -18.52
CA THR A 6 0.08 6.84 -18.24
C THR A 6 -0.64 7.75 -17.25
N ASP A 7 -1.97 7.77 -17.33
CA ASP A 7 -2.86 8.41 -16.36
C ASP A 7 -3.47 7.31 -15.47
N LEU A 8 -3.17 7.33 -14.19
CA LEU A 8 -3.66 6.34 -13.23
C LEU A 8 -4.77 6.89 -12.32
N ARG A 9 -5.23 8.13 -12.53
CA ARG A 9 -6.24 8.77 -11.68
C ARG A 9 -7.61 8.85 -12.34
N THR A 10 -7.68 9.10 -13.65
CA THR A 10 -8.96 9.37 -14.35
C THR A 10 -9.89 8.16 -14.38
N TYR A 11 -9.35 6.94 -14.49
CA TYR A 11 -10.15 5.71 -14.70
C TYR A 11 -10.09 4.75 -13.53
N ARG A 12 -9.33 5.05 -12.50
CA ARG A 12 -9.22 4.22 -11.32
C ARG A 12 -10.56 4.16 -10.59
N GLY A 13 -10.97 2.95 -10.21
CA GLY A 13 -12.11 2.73 -9.30
C GLY A 13 -11.84 3.31 -7.90
N ASP A 14 -12.86 3.30 -7.07
CA ASP A 14 -12.73 3.65 -5.67
C ASP A 14 -11.97 2.57 -4.89
N HIS A 15 -11.61 2.89 -3.64
CA HIS A 15 -10.92 1.95 -2.76
C HIS A 15 -11.74 0.70 -2.52
N LEU A 16 -11.06 -0.46 -2.42
CA LEU A 16 -11.71 -1.74 -2.15
C LEU A 16 -12.32 -1.83 -0.75
N ILE A 17 -11.93 -0.95 0.18
CA ILE A 17 -12.59 -0.74 1.46
C ILE A 17 -13.39 0.56 1.34
N PRO A 18 -14.73 0.51 1.24
CA PRO A 18 -15.56 1.70 1.09
C PRO A 18 -15.37 2.68 2.27
N GLU A 19 -15.25 3.97 1.99
CA GLU A 19 -15.12 4.99 3.05
C GLU A 19 -16.33 4.97 3.99
N GLU A 20 -17.53 4.87 3.44
CA GLU A 20 -18.80 4.77 4.17
C GLU A 20 -19.12 3.35 4.67
N GLY A 21 -18.24 2.36 4.43
CA GLY A 21 -18.49 0.97 4.76
C GLY A 21 -18.60 0.74 6.27
N PHE A 22 -19.65 0.03 6.71
CA PHE A 22 -19.82 -0.35 8.11
C PHE A 22 -18.71 -1.34 8.54
N PRO A 23 -17.92 -1.05 9.60
CA PRO A 23 -16.78 -1.88 9.98
C PRO A 23 -17.14 -3.34 10.30
N GLY A 24 -18.35 -3.59 10.76
CA GLY A 24 -18.87 -4.94 11.05
C GLY A 24 -19.36 -5.71 9.82
N ALA A 25 -19.44 -5.09 8.63
CA ALA A 25 -19.88 -5.77 7.42
C ALA A 25 -18.90 -6.88 7.03
N VAL A 26 -19.40 -8.12 6.88
CA VAL A 26 -18.58 -9.29 6.52
C VAL A 26 -18.37 -9.33 5.02
N VAL A 27 -17.11 -9.37 4.62
CA VAL A 27 -16.68 -9.33 3.20
C VAL A 27 -16.15 -10.67 2.69
N LEU A 28 -15.65 -11.53 3.60
CA LEU A 28 -15.36 -12.94 3.30
C LEU A 28 -16.22 -13.80 4.21
N THR A 29 -17.15 -14.52 3.63
CA THR A 29 -18.08 -15.43 4.35
C THR A 29 -17.42 -16.78 4.61
N GLU A 30 -18.08 -17.64 5.37
CA GLU A 30 -17.64 -19.02 5.58
C GLU A 30 -17.41 -19.75 4.25
N GLY A 31 -16.27 -20.44 4.14
CA GLY A 31 -15.84 -21.08 2.89
C GLY A 31 -15.05 -20.18 1.94
N GLU A 32 -15.07 -18.85 2.11
CA GLU A 32 -14.25 -17.89 1.36
C GLU A 32 -12.99 -17.47 2.15
N VAL A 33 -12.99 -17.73 3.46
CA VAL A 33 -11.84 -17.41 4.33
C VAL A 33 -10.69 -18.37 4.05
N PRO A 34 -9.50 -17.88 3.64
CA PRO A 34 -8.32 -18.73 3.50
C PRO A 34 -7.95 -19.42 4.81
N THR A 35 -7.41 -20.63 4.73
CA THR A 35 -7.06 -21.44 5.90
C THR A 35 -6.09 -20.70 6.84
N GLU A 36 -5.14 -19.95 6.29
CA GLU A 36 -4.16 -19.15 7.03
C GLU A 36 -4.78 -17.96 7.79
N LEU A 37 -6.03 -17.61 7.50
CA LEU A 37 -6.78 -16.55 8.18
C LEU A 37 -7.88 -17.08 9.11
N ALA A 38 -7.96 -18.38 9.31
CA ALA A 38 -9.01 -19.00 10.13
C ALA A 38 -9.04 -18.45 11.57
N ASP A 39 -7.87 -18.14 12.15
CA ASP A 39 -7.77 -17.60 13.51
C ASP A 39 -8.23 -16.13 13.61
N VAL A 40 -8.23 -15.38 12.49
CA VAL A 40 -8.71 -14.00 12.40
C VAL A 40 -10.23 -13.95 12.20
N ALA A 41 -10.80 -14.99 11.61
CA ALA A 41 -12.23 -15.06 11.30
C ALA A 41 -13.06 -15.03 12.59
N SER A 42 -14.08 -14.16 12.64
CA SER A 42 -15.00 -14.04 13.76
C SER A 42 -16.40 -14.56 13.42
N PRO A 43 -17.20 -14.98 14.42
CA PRO A 43 -18.59 -15.38 14.19
C PRO A 43 -19.39 -14.21 13.62
N TYR A 44 -20.28 -14.50 12.67
CA TYR A 44 -21.13 -13.47 12.08
C TYR A 44 -22.58 -13.92 11.93
N VAL A 45 -23.48 -12.96 12.03
CA VAL A 45 -24.90 -13.11 11.68
C VAL A 45 -25.04 -13.02 10.16
N ALA A 46 -25.59 -14.03 9.52
CA ALA A 46 -25.66 -14.10 8.06
C ALA A 46 -26.57 -13.03 7.42
N ASP A 47 -27.62 -12.65 8.13
CA ASP A 47 -28.54 -11.58 7.72
C ASP A 47 -29.06 -10.87 8.97
N ILE A 48 -28.58 -9.65 9.19
CA ILE A 48 -28.94 -8.86 10.37
C ILE A 48 -30.43 -8.47 10.39
N ASP A 49 -31.03 -8.32 9.24
CA ASP A 49 -32.43 -7.95 9.12
C ASP A 49 -33.40 -9.12 9.49
N ALA A 50 -32.96 -10.34 9.25
CA ALA A 50 -33.73 -11.55 9.58
C ALA A 50 -33.40 -12.12 10.97
N PHE A 51 -32.19 -11.83 11.49
CA PHE A 51 -31.72 -12.40 12.75
C PHE A 51 -32.57 -11.96 13.94
N GLN A 52 -33.18 -12.94 14.63
CA GLN A 52 -34.06 -12.72 15.79
C GLN A 52 -35.14 -11.66 15.56
N GLY A 53 -35.73 -11.68 14.34
CA GLY A 53 -36.80 -10.75 13.98
C GLY A 53 -36.38 -9.33 13.71
N GLY A 54 -35.07 -9.07 13.51
CA GLY A 54 -34.53 -7.77 13.15
C GLY A 54 -34.22 -6.83 14.31
N GLU A 55 -34.44 -7.25 15.58
CA GLU A 55 -34.24 -6.38 16.75
C GLU A 55 -32.81 -5.82 16.86
N TYR A 56 -31.82 -6.58 16.44
CA TYR A 56 -30.40 -6.12 16.43
C TYR A 56 -30.14 -5.08 15.33
N ALA A 57 -30.74 -5.27 14.15
CA ALA A 57 -30.65 -4.29 13.07
C ALA A 57 -31.29 -2.96 13.49
N ASP A 58 -32.49 -3.02 14.11
CA ASP A 58 -33.20 -1.84 14.57
C ASP A 58 -32.42 -1.10 15.65
N ALA A 59 -31.82 -1.81 16.62
CA ALA A 59 -31.00 -1.23 17.69
C ALA A 59 -29.77 -0.53 17.14
N LEU A 60 -29.03 -1.16 16.21
CA LEU A 60 -27.85 -0.56 15.58
C LEU A 60 -28.20 0.67 14.75
N ARG A 61 -29.26 0.58 13.94
CA ARG A 61 -29.72 1.70 13.09
C ARG A 61 -30.21 2.88 13.92
N ALA A 62 -30.92 2.63 15.02
CA ALA A 62 -31.33 3.67 15.96
C ALA A 62 -30.11 4.37 16.61
N GLY A 63 -29.05 3.62 16.86
CA GLY A 63 -27.80 4.14 17.43
C GLY A 63 -26.78 4.64 16.42
N ALA A 64 -27.02 4.50 15.13
CA ALA A 64 -26.02 4.74 14.07
C ALA A 64 -25.45 6.17 14.09
N THR A 65 -26.31 7.18 14.31
CA THR A 65 -25.85 8.59 14.45
C THR A 65 -24.91 8.79 15.64
N THR A 66 -25.15 8.11 16.76
CA THR A 66 -24.28 8.16 17.95
C THR A 66 -22.92 7.51 17.69
N LEU A 67 -22.90 6.52 16.81
CA LEU A 67 -21.70 5.75 16.43
C LEU A 67 -20.99 6.32 15.19
N ASP A 68 -21.54 7.37 14.61
CA ASP A 68 -21.05 7.99 13.37
C ASP A 68 -21.03 7.03 12.17
N TYR A 69 -22.13 6.29 11.97
CA TYR A 69 -22.36 5.40 10.82
C TYR A 69 -23.60 5.80 10.04
N ASP A 70 -23.58 5.55 8.72
CA ASP A 70 -24.80 5.58 7.93
C ASP A 70 -25.65 4.33 8.23
N PRO A 71 -26.88 4.46 8.77
CA PRO A 71 -27.75 3.33 9.06
C PRO A 71 -28.06 2.45 7.84
N ALA A 72 -28.00 3.00 6.61
CA ALA A 72 -28.21 2.26 5.39
C ALA A 72 -27.09 1.24 5.10
N THR A 73 -25.91 1.42 5.69
CA THR A 73 -24.77 0.48 5.55
C THR A 73 -24.84 -0.73 6.48
N ILE A 74 -25.75 -0.70 7.45
CA ILE A 74 -25.98 -1.79 8.42
C ILE A 74 -26.98 -2.78 7.82
N THR A 75 -26.47 -3.68 6.98
CA THR A 75 -27.30 -4.67 6.25
C THR A 75 -26.49 -5.93 5.94
N GLY A 76 -27.18 -7.04 5.64
CA GLY A 76 -26.54 -8.31 5.26
C GLY A 76 -25.75 -8.99 6.38
N PRO A 77 -24.63 -9.64 6.06
CA PRO A 77 -23.83 -10.36 7.03
C PRO A 77 -22.99 -9.42 7.90
N ILE A 78 -23.18 -9.51 9.23
CA ILE A 78 -22.54 -8.64 10.24
C ILE A 78 -21.78 -9.45 11.27
N ASP A 79 -20.55 -9.03 11.56
CA ASP A 79 -19.71 -9.58 12.63
C ASP A 79 -20.41 -9.48 13.99
N ALA A 80 -20.67 -10.63 14.61
CA ALA A 80 -21.48 -10.73 15.82
C ALA A 80 -20.74 -10.27 17.08
N VAL A 81 -19.42 -10.36 17.10
CA VAL A 81 -18.61 -9.83 18.21
C VAL A 81 -18.62 -8.31 18.19
N TYR A 82 -18.40 -7.73 17.01
CA TYR A 82 -18.47 -6.27 16.85
C TYR A 82 -19.85 -5.70 17.12
N LEU A 83 -20.88 -6.42 16.71
CA LEU A 83 -22.28 -6.11 17.03
C LEU A 83 -22.48 -6.00 18.56
N ASN A 84 -22.02 -6.99 19.33
CA ASN A 84 -22.10 -6.97 20.80
C ASN A 84 -21.36 -5.78 21.42
N ASP A 85 -20.14 -5.45 20.90
CA ASP A 85 -19.36 -4.31 21.36
C ASP A 85 -20.11 -2.97 21.14
N LEU A 86 -20.79 -2.83 19.99
CA LEU A 86 -21.58 -1.64 19.67
C LEU A 86 -22.84 -1.52 20.53
N LEU A 87 -23.56 -2.62 20.76
CA LEU A 87 -24.73 -2.64 21.65
C LEU A 87 -24.34 -2.23 23.07
N ALA A 88 -23.20 -2.72 23.57
CA ALA A 88 -22.70 -2.33 24.87
C ALA A 88 -22.40 -0.82 24.97
N LYS A 89 -21.81 -0.23 23.94
CA LYS A 89 -21.54 1.22 23.85
C LYS A 89 -22.82 2.05 23.80
N LEU A 90 -23.85 1.55 23.13
CA LEU A 90 -25.14 2.24 22.99
C LEU A 90 -26.02 2.11 24.25
N GLY A 91 -25.71 1.20 25.18
CA GLY A 91 -26.55 0.90 26.32
C GLY A 91 -27.97 0.45 25.90
N GLN A 92 -28.07 -0.25 24.76
CA GLN A 92 -29.34 -0.67 24.19
C GLN A 92 -30.03 -1.74 25.04
N PRO A 93 -31.39 -1.81 25.02
CA PRO A 93 -32.15 -2.83 25.76
C PRO A 93 -31.98 -4.23 25.16
N VAL A 94 -31.47 -4.37 23.94
CA VAL A 94 -31.21 -5.67 23.31
C VAL A 94 -30.03 -6.33 24.01
N GLN A 95 -30.22 -7.57 24.45
CA GLN A 95 -29.16 -8.33 25.10
C GLN A 95 -28.05 -8.72 24.09
N PRO A 96 -26.80 -8.70 24.47
CA PRO A 96 -25.73 -9.23 23.63
C PRO A 96 -26.00 -10.69 23.23
N ILE A 97 -25.58 -11.06 22.04
CA ILE A 97 -25.61 -12.47 21.58
C ILE A 97 -24.72 -13.28 22.53
N ASP A 98 -25.28 -14.32 23.12
CA ASP A 98 -24.59 -15.15 24.10
C ASP A 98 -23.51 -16.04 23.47
N GLU A 99 -22.55 -16.52 24.29
CA GLU A 99 -21.42 -17.33 23.84
C GLU A 99 -21.84 -18.63 23.13
N ALA A 100 -22.93 -19.27 23.59
CA ALA A 100 -23.40 -20.52 22.97
C ALA A 100 -23.94 -20.27 21.56
N THR A 101 -24.67 -19.18 21.38
CA THR A 101 -25.14 -18.72 20.07
C THR A 101 -23.96 -18.32 19.19
N LEU A 102 -23.00 -17.51 19.68
CA LEU A 102 -21.79 -17.12 18.95
C LEU A 102 -21.00 -18.34 18.47
N ALA A 103 -20.85 -19.37 19.30
CA ALA A 103 -20.13 -20.59 18.95
C ALA A 103 -20.79 -21.39 17.81
N GLY A 104 -22.09 -21.23 17.60
CA GLY A 104 -22.85 -21.88 16.51
C GLY A 104 -22.94 -21.08 15.22
N LEU A 105 -22.45 -19.82 15.20
CA LEU A 105 -22.51 -18.98 14.01
C LEU A 105 -21.36 -19.32 13.03
N PRO A 106 -21.58 -19.11 11.72
CA PRO A 106 -20.52 -19.20 10.73
C PRO A 106 -19.43 -18.16 11.01
N ARG A 107 -18.21 -18.40 10.52
CA ARG A 107 -17.05 -17.52 10.73
C ARG A 107 -16.61 -16.84 9.45
N GLY A 108 -16.32 -15.53 9.54
CA GLY A 108 -15.97 -14.70 8.38
C GLY A 108 -15.04 -13.54 8.74
N ILE A 109 -14.60 -12.83 7.71
CA ILE A 109 -13.77 -11.64 7.82
C ILE A 109 -14.64 -10.42 7.54
N ALA A 110 -14.72 -9.49 8.47
CA ALA A 110 -15.41 -8.21 8.31
C ALA A 110 -14.45 -7.08 7.94
N LEU A 111 -14.96 -5.94 7.47
CA LEU A 111 -14.15 -4.76 7.11
C LEU A 111 -13.23 -4.30 8.25
N ARG A 112 -13.65 -4.45 9.51
CA ARG A 112 -12.80 -4.13 10.67
C ARG A 112 -11.51 -4.94 10.70
N HIS A 113 -11.51 -6.17 10.19
CA HIS A 113 -10.31 -7.01 10.13
C HIS A 113 -9.34 -6.61 9.00
N LEU A 114 -9.80 -5.77 8.07
CA LEU A 114 -8.98 -5.17 7.03
C LEU A 114 -8.38 -3.83 7.48
N GLY A 115 -8.74 -3.33 8.67
CA GLY A 115 -8.28 -2.05 9.17
C GLY A 115 -9.38 -0.97 9.25
N LYS A 116 -10.64 -1.29 8.92
CA LYS A 116 -11.77 -0.35 9.07
C LYS A 116 -12.19 -0.25 10.54
N LEU A 117 -11.31 0.25 11.40
CA LEU A 117 -11.53 0.48 12.82
C LEU A 117 -11.26 1.94 13.18
N GLY A 118 -11.84 2.42 14.28
CA GLY A 118 -11.61 3.75 14.79
C GLY A 118 -10.13 4.10 15.05
N TYR A 119 -9.29 3.10 15.30
CA TYR A 119 -7.84 3.27 15.44
C TYR A 119 -7.13 3.63 14.12
N TYR A 120 -7.71 3.30 12.98
CA TYR A 120 -7.10 3.52 11.67
C TYR A 120 -7.83 4.58 10.85
N THR A 121 -9.00 5.06 11.32
CA THR A 121 -9.83 6.00 10.56
C THR A 121 -9.22 7.40 10.44
N SER A 122 -8.41 7.84 11.39
CA SER A 122 -7.67 9.09 11.27
C SER A 122 -6.56 9.02 10.24
N ILE A 123 -5.96 7.82 10.07
CA ILE A 123 -5.00 7.52 9.01
C ILE A 123 -5.75 7.08 7.74
N GLY A 124 -7.00 6.67 7.89
CA GLY A 124 -7.94 6.27 6.85
C GLY A 124 -7.72 4.89 6.27
N SER A 125 -8.81 4.17 5.99
CA SER A 125 -8.79 2.90 5.25
C SER A 125 -8.29 3.04 3.80
N ARG A 126 -8.05 4.25 3.36
CA ARG A 126 -7.41 4.62 2.09
C ARG A 126 -5.90 4.37 2.11
N TYR A 127 -5.29 4.42 3.27
CA TYR A 127 -3.84 4.28 3.41
C TYR A 127 -3.48 2.99 4.11
N LEU A 128 -3.62 2.92 5.41
CA LEU A 128 -3.17 1.81 6.23
C LEU A 128 -4.21 0.68 6.29
N VAL A 129 -3.84 -0.53 5.86
CA VAL A 129 -4.69 -1.72 5.94
C VAL A 129 -3.91 -2.94 6.42
N VAL A 130 -4.63 -3.90 7.05
CA VAL A 130 -4.05 -5.18 7.46
C VAL A 130 -3.85 -6.06 6.24
N LYS A 131 -2.59 -6.26 5.86
CA LYS A 131 -2.21 -6.88 4.60
C LYS A 131 -2.83 -8.27 4.33
N PRO A 132 -2.74 -9.28 5.24
CA PRO A 132 -3.22 -10.62 4.91
C PRO A 132 -4.71 -10.70 4.61
N THR A 133 -5.54 -9.99 5.38
CA THR A 133 -6.99 -9.95 5.18
C THR A 133 -7.37 -9.11 3.97
N PHE A 134 -6.65 -8.00 3.75
CA PHE A 134 -6.83 -7.18 2.55
C PHE A 134 -6.47 -7.95 1.27
N ASP A 135 -5.36 -8.70 1.25
CA ASP A 135 -4.97 -9.53 0.11
C ASP A 135 -6.07 -10.54 -0.28
N ALA A 136 -6.66 -11.20 0.71
CA ALA A 136 -7.76 -12.15 0.47
C ALA A 136 -9.00 -11.45 -0.11
N TRP A 137 -9.36 -10.29 0.43
CA TRP A 137 -10.47 -9.47 -0.07
C TRP A 137 -10.22 -8.95 -1.49
N ALA A 138 -9.06 -8.37 -1.75
CA ALA A 138 -8.71 -7.83 -3.07
C ALA A 138 -8.71 -8.91 -4.15
N LYS A 139 -8.21 -10.12 -3.84
CA LYS A 139 -8.29 -11.28 -4.75
C LYS A 139 -9.72 -11.70 -5.04
N LYS A 140 -10.60 -11.74 -4.02
CA LYS A 140 -12.03 -12.03 -4.20
C LYS A 140 -12.70 -11.00 -5.11
N VAL A 141 -12.46 -9.70 -4.85
CA VAL A 141 -13.02 -8.61 -5.67
C VAL A 141 -12.54 -8.73 -7.11
N HIS A 142 -11.23 -8.94 -7.31
CA HIS A 142 -10.67 -9.09 -8.66
C HIS A 142 -11.24 -10.30 -9.41
N ALA A 143 -11.39 -11.44 -8.74
CA ALA A 143 -11.96 -12.64 -9.32
C ALA A 143 -13.42 -12.46 -9.73
N ALA A 144 -14.20 -11.70 -8.95
CA ALA A 144 -15.60 -11.38 -9.25
C ALA A 144 -15.74 -10.32 -10.35
N SER A 145 -14.86 -9.34 -10.36
CA SER A 145 -14.85 -8.22 -11.31
C SER A 145 -13.43 -7.67 -11.48
N PRO A 146 -12.66 -8.12 -12.47
CA PRO A 146 -11.32 -7.57 -12.72
C PRO A 146 -11.32 -6.04 -12.91
N ALA A 147 -12.41 -5.49 -13.45
CA ALA A 147 -12.57 -4.05 -13.62
C ALA A 147 -12.58 -3.26 -12.30
N ALA A 148 -12.96 -3.88 -11.18
CA ALA A 148 -12.94 -3.22 -9.87
C ALA A 148 -11.52 -2.94 -9.34
N THR A 149 -10.52 -3.64 -9.85
CA THR A 149 -9.10 -3.43 -9.51
C THR A 149 -8.31 -2.78 -10.65
N GLU A 150 -8.98 -2.41 -11.75
CA GLU A 150 -8.34 -1.76 -12.89
C GLU A 150 -8.06 -0.29 -12.57
N VAL A 151 -6.86 0.17 -12.90
CA VAL A 151 -6.38 1.52 -12.60
C VAL A 151 -6.31 2.41 -13.84
N MET A 152 -5.91 1.84 -14.98
CA MET A 152 -5.71 2.58 -16.22
C MET A 152 -6.99 2.75 -17.05
N GLY A 153 -8.01 1.91 -16.79
CA GLY A 153 -9.11 1.70 -17.72
C GLY A 153 -8.70 0.86 -18.96
N ALA A 154 -9.64 0.09 -19.50
CA ALA A 154 -9.35 -0.91 -20.53
C ALA A 154 -8.70 -0.32 -21.79
N ALA A 155 -9.14 0.85 -22.24
CA ALA A 155 -8.62 1.48 -23.47
C ALA A 155 -7.15 1.93 -23.32
N GLN A 156 -6.82 2.60 -22.20
CA GLN A 156 -5.45 3.04 -21.95
C GLN A 156 -4.53 1.85 -21.69
N ARG A 157 -5.00 0.84 -20.93
CA ARG A 157 -4.23 -0.37 -20.68
C ARG A 157 -3.85 -1.09 -21.97
N GLN A 158 -4.81 -1.25 -22.91
CA GLN A 158 -4.54 -1.86 -24.19
C GLN A 158 -3.56 -1.02 -25.02
N TRP A 159 -3.77 0.30 -25.09
CA TRP A 159 -2.86 1.22 -25.77
C TRP A 159 -1.44 1.15 -25.16
N PHE A 160 -1.32 1.11 -23.85
CA PHE A 160 -0.04 1.01 -23.16
C PHE A 160 0.72 -0.26 -23.54
N LEU A 161 0.05 -1.42 -23.46
CA LEU A 161 0.65 -2.71 -23.82
C LEU A 161 1.04 -2.78 -25.32
N ASP A 162 0.17 -2.32 -26.21
CA ASP A 162 0.47 -2.27 -27.65
C ASP A 162 1.67 -1.35 -27.93
N THR A 163 1.76 -0.22 -27.24
CA THR A 163 2.86 0.73 -27.35
C THR A 163 4.17 0.14 -26.83
N MET A 164 4.15 -0.51 -25.67
CA MET A 164 5.33 -1.13 -25.07
C MET A 164 5.84 -2.30 -25.91
N THR A 165 4.96 -3.18 -26.35
CA THR A 165 5.31 -4.36 -27.16
C THR A 165 5.72 -4.01 -28.58
N GLY A 166 5.06 -3.01 -29.20
CA GLY A 166 5.37 -2.54 -30.56
C GLY A 166 6.60 -1.64 -30.66
N SER A 167 7.17 -1.21 -29.53
CA SER A 167 8.31 -0.29 -29.52
C SER A 167 9.60 -0.95 -30.01
N THR A 168 10.25 -0.36 -30.98
CA THR A 168 11.58 -0.77 -31.50
C THR A 168 12.75 -0.09 -30.76
N SER A 169 12.49 0.82 -29.83
CA SER A 169 13.52 1.47 -29.03
C SER A 169 14.17 0.46 -28.08
N THR A 170 15.47 0.58 -27.86
CA THR A 170 16.18 -0.27 -26.89
C THR A 170 15.53 -0.18 -25.51
N TRP A 171 15.28 1.03 -25.03
CA TRP A 171 14.67 1.29 -23.73
C TRP A 171 13.22 1.74 -23.85
N LYS A 172 12.34 1.15 -23.02
CA LYS A 172 10.97 1.57 -22.79
C LYS A 172 10.90 2.06 -21.36
N VAL A 173 10.73 3.36 -21.21
CA VAL A 173 10.59 3.98 -19.89
C VAL A 173 9.13 4.26 -19.65
N TRP A 174 8.59 3.65 -18.63
CA TRP A 174 7.21 3.86 -18.19
C TRP A 174 7.16 4.99 -17.18
N GLY A 175 6.60 6.14 -17.58
CA GLY A 175 6.24 7.22 -16.66
C GLY A 175 4.97 6.84 -15.92
N ASN A 176 5.15 6.26 -14.76
CA ASN A 176 4.11 5.79 -13.84
C ASN A 176 3.86 6.87 -12.76
N GLU A 177 2.64 7.01 -12.26
CA GLU A 177 2.32 8.08 -11.32
C GLU A 177 2.65 7.73 -9.87
N TYR A 178 2.32 6.51 -9.40
CA TYR A 178 2.60 6.06 -8.05
C TYR A 178 3.25 4.68 -8.01
N SER A 179 3.97 4.40 -6.90
CA SER A 179 4.89 3.28 -6.81
C SER A 179 4.24 1.93 -7.12
N LEU A 180 4.93 1.16 -7.97
CA LEU A 180 4.64 -0.26 -8.23
C LEU A 180 5.17 -1.14 -7.08
N MET A 181 6.18 -0.66 -6.34
CA MET A 181 6.74 -1.39 -5.22
C MET A 181 5.77 -1.42 -4.05
N PRO A 182 5.40 -2.60 -3.53
CA PRO A 182 4.66 -2.70 -2.29
C PRO A 182 5.38 -2.01 -1.13
N LEU A 183 4.64 -1.27 -0.33
CA LEU A 183 5.15 -0.64 0.88
C LEU A 183 4.53 -1.33 2.11
N VAL A 184 5.20 -2.37 2.58
CA VAL A 184 4.74 -3.19 3.71
C VAL A 184 5.56 -2.87 4.94
N ILE A 185 4.90 -2.73 6.10
CA ILE A 185 5.57 -2.69 7.40
C ILE A 185 5.18 -3.91 8.25
N ASP A 186 6.14 -4.48 8.93
CA ASP A 186 5.95 -5.62 9.83
C ASP A 186 6.04 -5.17 11.29
N LEU A 187 4.87 -5.02 11.92
CA LEU A 187 4.76 -4.62 13.32
C LEU A 187 4.37 -5.80 14.23
N ARG A 188 4.41 -7.05 13.74
CA ARG A 188 4.00 -8.24 14.51
C ARG A 188 4.82 -8.48 15.79
N SER A 189 6.03 -7.95 15.84
CA SER A 189 6.86 -7.99 17.05
C SER A 189 6.46 -7.01 18.13
N LEU A 190 5.61 -6.02 17.84
CA LEU A 190 5.15 -5.06 18.82
C LEU A 190 4.11 -5.71 19.74
N PRO A 191 4.23 -5.54 21.08
CA PRO A 191 3.28 -6.12 22.03
C PRO A 191 2.01 -5.25 22.20
N ILE A 192 1.59 -4.53 21.16
CA ILE A 192 0.52 -3.53 21.20
C ILE A 192 -0.55 -3.90 20.18
N ALA A 193 -1.62 -4.58 20.65
CA ALA A 193 -2.80 -4.78 19.81
C ALA A 193 -3.58 -3.46 19.64
N PRO A 194 -4.16 -3.19 18.49
CA PRO A 194 -4.26 -4.03 17.28
C PRO A 194 -3.11 -3.79 16.27
N PHE A 195 -2.05 -3.07 16.66
CA PHE A 195 -0.96 -2.68 15.75
C PHE A 195 0.07 -3.79 15.50
N ASN A 196 0.03 -4.89 16.23
CA ASN A 196 0.94 -6.04 16.09
C ASN A 196 0.62 -6.90 14.86
N GLN A 197 0.61 -6.29 13.70
CA GLN A 197 0.22 -6.92 12.43
C GLN A 197 1.16 -6.53 11.28
N LEU A 198 0.89 -7.10 10.12
CA LEU A 198 1.53 -6.76 8.85
C LEU A 198 0.62 -5.81 8.10
N PHE A 199 1.12 -4.64 7.70
CA PHE A 199 0.32 -3.61 7.06
C PHE A 199 0.84 -3.25 5.67
N TYR A 200 -0.07 -2.93 4.75
CA TYR A 200 0.24 -2.01 3.67
C TYR A 200 0.16 -0.58 4.18
N MET A 201 1.15 0.24 3.78
CA MET A 201 1.23 1.65 4.20
C MET A 201 0.35 2.59 3.40
N ASN A 202 0.07 2.24 2.15
CA ASN A 202 -0.67 3.13 1.26
C ASN A 202 -1.42 2.34 0.18
N VAL A 203 -2.69 2.01 0.43
CA VAL A 203 -3.54 1.36 -0.57
C VAL A 203 -4.19 2.34 -1.56
N ASP A 204 -3.91 3.65 -1.45
CA ASP A 204 -4.22 4.62 -2.50
C ASP A 204 -3.29 4.50 -3.72
N GLN A 205 -2.25 3.68 -3.60
CA GLN A 205 -1.30 3.30 -4.66
C GLN A 205 -1.63 1.93 -5.24
N TRP A 206 -0.69 1.36 -6.01
CA TRP A 206 -0.82 0.03 -6.58
C TRP A 206 -1.03 -1.08 -5.55
N ASP A 207 -0.71 -0.88 -4.28
CA ASP A 207 -0.98 -1.85 -3.22
C ASP A 207 -2.48 -2.10 -3.03
N GLY A 208 -3.31 -1.08 -3.23
CA GLY A 208 -4.77 -1.22 -3.23
C GLY A 208 -5.33 -1.99 -4.44
N PHE A 209 -4.55 -2.08 -5.51
CA PHE A 209 -4.94 -2.66 -6.80
C PHE A 209 -3.92 -3.72 -7.25
N PHE A 210 -3.23 -4.37 -6.31
CA PHE A 210 -2.12 -5.27 -6.62
C PHE A 210 -2.46 -6.41 -7.60
N PRO A 211 -3.70 -6.95 -7.69
CA PRO A 211 -3.97 -7.97 -8.69
C PRO A 211 -3.83 -7.46 -10.13
N ALA A 212 -4.26 -6.20 -10.39
CA ALA A 212 -4.07 -5.58 -11.71
C ALA A 212 -2.61 -5.20 -11.96
N ARG A 213 -1.89 -4.70 -10.93
CA ARG A 213 -0.44 -4.45 -11.00
C ARG A 213 0.33 -5.71 -11.38
N ASP A 214 0.08 -6.80 -10.68
CA ASP A 214 0.79 -8.07 -10.90
C ASP A 214 0.52 -8.62 -12.31
N ALA A 215 -0.73 -8.55 -12.78
CA ALA A 215 -1.09 -8.92 -14.14
C ALA A 215 -0.35 -8.07 -15.18
N LEU A 216 -0.25 -6.75 -14.95
CA LEU A 216 0.44 -5.83 -15.85
C LEU A 216 1.96 -6.09 -15.89
N ILE A 217 2.60 -6.30 -14.73
CA ILE A 217 4.02 -6.64 -14.66
C ILE A 217 4.28 -7.99 -15.34
N ASP A 218 3.39 -8.98 -15.21
CA ASP A 218 3.50 -10.28 -15.88
C ASP A 218 3.46 -10.14 -17.41
N GLU A 219 2.56 -9.31 -17.94
CA GLU A 219 2.50 -9.03 -19.39
C GLU A 219 3.76 -8.30 -19.88
N LEU A 220 4.32 -7.38 -19.09
CA LEU A 220 5.56 -6.68 -19.41
C LEU A 220 6.80 -7.60 -19.41
N GLN A 221 6.70 -8.85 -18.93
CA GLN A 221 7.80 -9.81 -19.07
C GLN A 221 8.11 -10.17 -20.54
N ALA A 222 7.15 -9.97 -21.45
CA ALA A 222 7.38 -10.15 -22.88
C ALA A 222 8.14 -8.96 -23.54
N VAL A 223 8.36 -7.86 -22.81
CA VAL A 223 8.98 -6.62 -23.31
C VAL A 223 10.35 -6.43 -22.67
N ASP A 224 11.40 -6.35 -23.50
CA ASP A 224 12.76 -6.10 -22.99
C ASP A 224 12.97 -4.65 -22.58
N ASN A 225 13.88 -4.44 -21.61
CA ASN A 225 14.39 -3.14 -21.18
C ASN A 225 13.29 -2.17 -20.72
N VAL A 226 12.33 -2.68 -19.96
CA VAL A 226 11.31 -1.86 -19.30
C VAL A 226 11.85 -1.36 -17.97
N VAL A 227 11.81 -0.03 -17.78
CA VAL A 227 12.12 0.64 -16.51
C VAL A 227 10.97 1.59 -16.18
N ALA A 228 10.43 1.50 -14.97
CA ALA A 228 9.45 2.46 -14.48
C ALA A 228 10.13 3.63 -13.79
N ILE A 229 9.59 4.83 -13.96
CA ILE A 229 9.94 6.04 -13.21
C ILE A 229 8.68 6.61 -12.58
N THR A 230 8.76 6.95 -11.30
CA THR A 230 7.59 7.23 -10.47
C THR A 230 7.87 8.41 -9.54
N GLY A 231 6.81 9.10 -9.13
CA GLY A 231 6.82 10.18 -8.13
C GLY A 231 5.81 9.90 -7.02
N ASP A 232 5.02 10.92 -6.65
CA ASP A 232 3.86 10.92 -5.75
C ASP A 232 4.15 10.68 -4.26
N ILE A 233 4.88 9.64 -3.90
CA ILE A 233 5.08 9.22 -2.50
C ILE A 233 5.99 10.15 -1.67
N HIS A 234 6.63 11.12 -2.30
CA HIS A 234 7.55 12.07 -1.63
C HIS A 234 8.76 11.39 -0.95
N ALA A 235 9.27 10.33 -1.56
CA ALA A 235 10.44 9.58 -1.12
C ALA A 235 11.28 9.11 -2.30
N PHE A 236 12.54 8.75 -2.06
CA PHE A 236 13.40 8.12 -3.04
C PHE A 236 13.46 6.62 -2.81
N TYR A 237 13.03 5.85 -3.79
CA TYR A 237 13.14 4.40 -3.76
C TYR A 237 13.80 3.88 -5.05
N ALA A 238 14.52 2.76 -4.93
CA ALA A 238 14.98 1.99 -6.07
C ALA A 238 14.77 0.51 -5.79
N GLY A 239 14.12 -0.19 -6.71
CA GLY A 239 13.77 -1.58 -6.48
C GLY A 239 13.34 -2.33 -7.74
N THR A 240 12.86 -3.54 -7.50
CA THR A 240 12.43 -4.48 -8.52
C THR A 240 11.05 -5.02 -8.19
N PRO A 241 9.95 -4.27 -8.44
CA PRO A 241 8.59 -4.77 -8.24
C PRO A 241 8.39 -6.09 -8.98
N MET A 242 7.80 -7.07 -8.27
CA MET A 242 7.71 -8.48 -8.68
C MET A 242 6.28 -8.98 -8.65
N VAL A 243 5.95 -9.88 -9.55
CA VAL A 243 4.65 -10.57 -9.58
C VAL A 243 4.58 -11.59 -8.43
N GLY A 244 3.70 -11.36 -7.48
CA GLY A 244 3.48 -12.30 -6.36
C GLY A 244 4.73 -12.64 -5.55
N GLY A 245 5.77 -11.79 -5.60
CA GLY A 245 7.06 -12.04 -4.95
C GLY A 245 8.02 -12.94 -5.73
N ASP A 246 7.70 -13.29 -6.99
CA ASP A 246 8.57 -14.10 -7.85
C ASP A 246 9.72 -13.25 -8.44
N PRO A 247 10.99 -13.45 -8.02
CA PRO A 247 12.11 -12.64 -8.49
C PRO A 247 12.47 -12.87 -9.97
N SER A 248 11.90 -13.88 -10.62
CA SER A 248 12.07 -14.11 -12.06
C SER A 248 11.15 -13.23 -12.91
N LYS A 249 10.05 -12.70 -12.31
CA LYS A 249 9.03 -11.89 -12.95
C LYS A 249 9.01 -10.48 -12.36
N LYS A 250 9.91 -9.64 -12.84
CA LYS A 250 10.13 -8.30 -12.31
C LYS A 250 10.44 -7.27 -13.40
N ILE A 251 10.30 -6.01 -13.05
CA ILE A 251 10.87 -4.87 -13.76
C ILE A 251 11.72 -4.05 -12.79
N VAL A 252 12.41 -3.01 -13.25
CA VAL A 252 13.12 -2.07 -12.37
C VAL A 252 12.30 -0.79 -12.26
N GLU A 253 12.21 -0.24 -11.05
CA GLU A 253 11.55 1.04 -10.78
C GLU A 253 12.47 1.98 -10.00
N PHE A 254 12.46 3.26 -10.40
CA PHE A 254 13.05 4.37 -9.66
C PHE A 254 11.95 5.34 -9.26
N VAL A 255 11.85 5.64 -7.98
CA VAL A 255 10.91 6.62 -7.41
C VAL A 255 11.70 7.85 -6.99
N THR A 256 11.18 9.03 -7.33
CA THR A 256 11.79 10.31 -6.98
C THR A 256 11.07 10.98 -5.82
N GLY A 257 11.85 11.58 -4.91
CA GLY A 257 11.32 12.46 -3.89
C GLY A 257 10.74 13.76 -4.46
N ALA A 258 10.05 14.50 -3.62
CA ALA A 258 9.56 15.84 -3.93
C ALA A 258 10.71 16.85 -3.97
N VAL A 259 10.54 17.95 -4.72
CA VAL A 259 11.51 19.07 -4.72
C VAL A 259 11.37 19.93 -3.45
N SER A 260 10.14 20.11 -2.97
CA SER A 260 9.83 21.01 -1.85
C SER A 260 8.54 20.66 -1.06
N SER A 261 7.79 19.66 -1.47
CA SER A 261 6.64 19.18 -0.70
C SER A 261 7.12 18.37 0.50
N THR A 262 6.35 18.36 1.59
CA THR A 262 6.65 17.58 2.80
C THR A 262 7.06 16.15 2.45
N SER A 263 8.17 15.70 2.98
CA SER A 263 8.70 14.34 2.74
C SER A 263 7.80 13.25 3.36
N PHE A 264 7.89 12.03 2.86
CA PHE A 264 7.07 10.92 3.36
C PHE A 264 7.29 10.64 4.86
N GLU A 265 8.56 10.60 5.31
CA GLU A 265 8.87 10.46 6.74
C GLU A 265 8.22 11.56 7.57
N THR A 266 8.36 12.83 7.15
CA THR A 266 7.80 13.98 7.86
C THR A 266 6.27 13.92 7.89
N ILE A 267 5.60 13.48 6.81
CA ILE A 267 4.14 13.25 6.80
C ILE A 267 3.76 12.23 7.87
N LEU A 268 4.45 11.11 7.96
CA LEU A 268 4.16 10.06 8.95
C LEU A 268 4.37 10.55 10.38
N VAL A 269 5.47 11.25 10.65
CA VAL A 269 5.77 11.82 11.97
C VAL A 269 4.68 12.83 12.39
N LEU A 270 4.28 13.73 11.49
CA LEU A 270 3.22 14.69 11.75
C LEU A 270 1.86 14.02 11.96
N GLN A 271 1.56 12.96 11.21
CA GLN A 271 0.33 12.20 11.38
C GLN A 271 0.28 11.52 12.75
N VAL A 272 1.36 10.86 13.17
CA VAL A 272 1.47 10.26 14.50
C VAL A 272 1.32 11.33 15.59
N ALA A 273 1.98 12.48 15.46
CA ALA A 273 1.91 13.56 16.43
C ALA A 273 0.51 14.19 16.55
N SER A 274 -0.24 14.23 15.46
CA SER A 274 -1.60 14.83 15.41
C SER A 274 -2.72 13.87 15.85
N ASP A 275 -2.48 12.56 15.82
CA ASP A 275 -3.47 11.56 16.18
C ASP A 275 -3.45 11.31 17.71
N PRO A 276 -4.58 11.53 18.43
CA PRO A 276 -4.62 11.36 19.89
C PRO A 276 -4.30 9.94 20.39
N THR A 277 -4.59 8.93 19.58
CA THR A 277 -4.31 7.53 19.92
C THR A 277 -2.85 7.20 19.71
N LEU A 278 -2.32 7.53 18.51
CA LEU A 278 -0.94 7.23 18.15
C LEU A 278 0.06 8.04 18.97
N SER A 279 -0.19 9.33 19.21
CA SER A 279 0.68 10.20 20.04
C SER A 279 0.76 9.77 21.51
N ALA A 280 -0.24 9.03 21.99
CA ALA A 280 -0.23 8.46 23.34
C ALA A 280 0.57 7.15 23.43
N LEU A 281 0.95 6.53 22.31
CA LEU A 281 1.74 5.30 22.31
C LEU A 281 3.23 5.60 22.46
N PRO A 282 3.91 5.07 23.48
CA PRO A 282 5.34 5.30 23.68
C PRO A 282 6.16 4.82 22.48
N GLY A 283 6.95 5.72 21.89
CA GLY A 283 7.85 5.43 20.79
C GLY A 283 7.21 5.41 19.39
N ALA A 284 5.93 5.77 19.24
CA ALA A 284 5.27 5.83 17.94
C ALA A 284 5.92 6.86 17.00
N ASP A 285 6.36 7.99 17.52
CA ASP A 285 7.11 9.02 16.80
C ASP A 285 8.46 8.51 16.29
N ALA A 286 9.21 7.81 17.14
CA ALA A 286 10.48 7.20 16.76
C ALA A 286 10.30 6.09 15.72
N LEU A 287 9.20 5.32 15.83
CA LEU A 287 8.86 4.29 14.85
C LEU A 287 8.54 4.92 13.49
N ALA A 288 7.77 6.00 13.44
CA ALA A 288 7.47 6.73 12.21
C ALA A 288 8.74 7.33 11.58
N ALA A 289 9.65 7.88 12.40
CA ALA A 289 10.94 8.40 11.93
C ALA A 289 11.94 7.31 11.47
N SER A 290 11.67 6.04 11.77
CA SER A 290 12.46 4.89 11.28
C SER A 290 11.82 4.16 10.11
N ILE A 291 10.97 4.82 9.33
CA ILE A 291 10.21 4.20 8.25
C ILE A 291 11.10 3.47 7.22
N ASP A 292 12.25 4.03 6.88
CA ASP A 292 13.17 3.41 5.91
C ASP A 292 13.73 2.09 6.44
N ASP A 293 14.06 2.00 7.74
CA ASP A 293 14.48 0.76 8.39
C ASP A 293 13.37 -0.29 8.41
N LEU A 294 12.11 0.14 8.63
CA LEU A 294 10.95 -0.74 8.58
C LEU A 294 10.71 -1.28 7.18
N LEU A 295 10.82 -0.42 6.17
CA LEU A 295 10.62 -0.79 4.77
C LEU A 295 11.73 -1.69 4.24
N THR A 296 13.00 -1.43 4.59
CA THR A 296 14.16 -2.21 4.14
C THR A 296 14.51 -3.39 5.03
N GLY A 297 13.73 -3.61 6.10
CA GLY A 297 13.89 -4.75 7.01
C GLY A 297 13.87 -6.10 6.30
N VAL A 298 14.69 -7.02 6.78
CA VAL A 298 14.89 -8.33 6.16
C VAL A 298 13.58 -9.09 5.99
N GLY A 299 13.26 -9.44 4.74
CA GLY A 299 12.11 -10.28 4.39
C GLY A 299 10.77 -9.54 4.31
N THR A 300 10.71 -8.24 4.62
CA THR A 300 9.44 -7.49 4.55
C THR A 300 9.14 -7.02 3.13
N ASN A 301 10.11 -6.33 2.50
CA ASN A 301 10.00 -5.83 1.13
C ASN A 301 11.20 -6.26 0.28
N PRO A 302 11.30 -7.53 -0.12
CA PRO A 302 12.49 -8.05 -0.81
C PRO A 302 12.72 -7.39 -2.18
N HIS A 303 11.71 -6.75 -2.75
CA HIS A 303 11.81 -5.97 -3.99
C HIS A 303 12.49 -4.60 -3.80
N LEU A 304 12.54 -4.07 -2.58
CA LEU A 304 13.02 -2.72 -2.27
C LEU A 304 14.51 -2.75 -1.92
N GLY A 305 15.36 -2.33 -2.86
CA GLY A 305 16.82 -2.29 -2.67
C GLY A 305 17.33 -1.03 -2.00
N PHE A 306 16.59 0.07 -2.09
CA PHE A 306 16.96 1.36 -1.51
C PHE A 306 15.72 2.16 -1.11
N ALA A 307 15.76 2.79 0.07
CA ALA A 307 14.77 3.73 0.54
C ALA A 307 15.45 4.94 1.22
N GLU A 308 14.90 6.12 0.97
CA GLU A 308 15.23 7.38 1.62
C GLU A 308 13.98 8.26 1.61
N SER A 309 13.29 8.33 2.73
CA SER A 309 11.94 8.91 2.84
C SER A 309 11.92 10.35 3.37
N LYS A 310 13.07 10.96 3.65
CA LYS A 310 13.17 12.30 4.24
C LYS A 310 13.71 13.36 3.32
N SER A 311 14.52 12.98 2.35
CA SER A 311 15.21 13.92 1.47
C SER A 311 14.31 14.50 0.38
N HIS A 312 14.58 15.72 -0.02
CA HIS A 312 14.06 16.37 -1.22
C HIS A 312 15.04 16.21 -2.39
N GLY A 313 14.59 16.42 -3.63
CA GLY A 313 15.46 16.43 -4.79
C GLY A 313 14.85 15.85 -6.05
N PHE A 314 15.66 15.18 -6.86
CA PHE A 314 15.24 14.63 -8.16
C PHE A 314 16.11 13.45 -8.61
N VAL A 315 15.60 12.70 -9.59
CA VAL A 315 16.34 11.63 -10.24
C VAL A 315 16.76 12.08 -11.65
N ALA A 316 18.05 12.00 -11.95
CA ALA A 316 18.59 12.21 -13.29
C ALA A 316 18.81 10.88 -13.99
N LEU A 317 18.33 10.75 -15.24
CA LEU A 317 18.52 9.55 -16.06
C LEU A 317 19.46 9.84 -17.22
N GLU A 318 20.48 8.99 -17.37
CA GLU A 318 21.35 8.94 -18.54
C GLU A 318 21.15 7.60 -19.25
N VAL A 319 20.85 7.64 -20.55
CA VAL A 319 20.44 6.45 -21.29
C VAL A 319 21.25 6.32 -22.58
N ASP A 320 21.90 5.16 -22.76
CA ASP A 320 22.55 4.79 -24.00
C ASP A 320 22.06 3.40 -24.50
N GLY A 321 22.71 2.83 -25.52
CA GLY A 321 22.29 1.54 -26.06
C GLY A 321 22.59 0.34 -25.15
N ALA A 322 23.53 0.50 -24.19
CA ALA A 322 24.00 -0.58 -23.34
C ALA A 322 23.39 -0.54 -21.93
N GLU A 323 23.16 0.67 -21.39
CA GLU A 323 22.66 0.83 -20.03
C GLU A 323 21.79 2.07 -19.84
N LEU A 324 20.94 2.02 -18.83
CA LEU A 324 20.22 3.15 -18.26
C LEU A 324 20.79 3.39 -16.86
N ARG A 325 21.35 4.58 -16.63
CA ARG A 325 21.88 5.03 -15.36
C ARG A 325 20.89 5.99 -14.71
N ALA A 326 20.64 5.79 -13.41
CA ALA A 326 19.85 6.68 -12.58
C ALA A 326 20.71 7.23 -11.45
N THR A 327 20.81 8.56 -11.35
CA THR A 327 21.45 9.24 -10.22
C THR A 327 20.36 9.94 -9.41
N LEU A 328 20.20 9.52 -8.16
CA LEU A 328 19.34 10.17 -7.19
C LEU A 328 20.13 11.34 -6.59
N HIS A 329 19.63 12.55 -6.78
CA HIS A 329 20.17 13.76 -6.17
C HIS A 329 19.29 14.14 -5.00
N MET A 330 19.81 13.94 -3.79
CA MET A 330 19.06 14.08 -2.54
C MET A 330 19.62 15.22 -1.70
N LEU A 331 18.72 16.01 -1.13
CA LEU A 331 19.04 17.15 -0.31
C LEU A 331 18.25 17.05 1.00
N ASP A 332 18.90 17.27 2.13
CA ASP A 332 18.20 17.24 3.41
C ASP A 332 17.04 18.26 3.42
N GLU A 333 15.90 17.88 3.98
CA GLU A 333 14.66 18.67 3.94
C GLU A 333 14.86 20.09 4.46
N ASP A 334 15.59 20.28 5.58
CA ASP A 334 15.88 21.59 6.17
C ASP A 334 16.68 22.49 5.21
N VAL A 335 17.57 21.89 4.40
CA VAL A 335 18.36 22.64 3.39
C VAL A 335 17.46 23.10 2.26
N SER A 336 16.58 22.23 1.76
CA SER A 336 15.66 22.57 0.65
C SER A 336 14.66 23.67 1.01
N LEU A 337 14.33 23.82 2.29
CA LEU A 337 13.45 24.87 2.81
C LEU A 337 14.19 26.18 3.12
N SER A 338 15.50 26.24 2.93
CA SER A 338 16.33 27.40 3.19
C SER A 338 16.57 28.22 1.92
N ASP A 339 16.83 29.52 2.07
CA ASP A 339 17.13 30.40 0.93
C ASP A 339 18.62 30.25 0.50
N TYR A 340 18.84 29.75 -0.70
CA TYR A 340 20.14 29.65 -1.36
C TYR A 340 20.26 30.51 -2.62
N ALA A 341 19.39 31.48 -2.82
CA ALA A 341 19.45 32.36 -3.99
C ALA A 341 20.83 33.02 -4.12
N GLY A 342 21.46 32.85 -5.28
CA GLY A 342 22.81 33.33 -5.56
C GLY A 342 23.96 32.57 -4.88
N ARG A 343 23.67 31.42 -4.25
CA ARG A 343 24.65 30.55 -3.59
C ARG A 343 24.67 29.15 -4.23
N ASP A 344 24.54 29.08 -5.55
CA ASP A 344 24.38 27.82 -6.30
C ASP A 344 25.47 26.79 -6.02
N GLY A 345 26.74 27.26 -5.89
CA GLY A 345 27.88 26.39 -5.57
C GLY A 345 27.82 25.80 -4.16
N GLU A 346 27.27 26.54 -3.19
CA GLU A 346 27.08 26.06 -1.82
C GLU A 346 25.94 25.02 -1.81
N LEU A 347 24.84 25.30 -2.47
CA LEU A 347 23.72 24.38 -2.57
C LEU A 347 24.16 23.07 -3.28
N ALA A 348 24.87 23.19 -4.39
CA ALA A 348 25.33 22.01 -5.14
C ALA A 348 26.22 21.08 -4.31
N ALA A 349 27.01 21.64 -3.38
CA ALA A 349 27.89 20.85 -2.50
C ALA A 349 27.14 20.10 -1.39
N LEU A 350 25.85 20.41 -1.14
CA LEU A 350 25.04 19.78 -0.10
C LEU A 350 24.27 18.56 -0.62
N PHE A 351 24.20 18.39 -1.95
CA PHE A 351 23.53 17.21 -2.50
C PHE A 351 24.31 15.93 -2.18
N LYS A 352 23.58 14.96 -1.64
CA LYS A 352 23.98 13.56 -1.54
C LYS A 352 23.54 12.86 -2.82
N THR A 353 24.34 11.93 -3.33
CA THR A 353 24.00 11.21 -4.55
C THR A 353 24.11 9.72 -4.36
N GLU A 354 23.12 9.00 -4.92
CA GLU A 354 23.15 7.55 -5.05
C GLU A 354 23.04 7.19 -6.53
N LYS A 355 23.86 6.24 -6.97
CA LYS A 355 23.94 5.87 -8.38
C LYS A 355 23.54 4.44 -8.60
N PHE A 356 22.65 4.29 -9.56
CA PHE A 356 22.13 3.00 -9.98
C PHE A 356 22.27 2.82 -11.49
N LYS A 357 22.17 1.58 -11.95
CA LYS A 357 22.03 1.28 -13.37
C LYS A 357 21.25 0.00 -13.63
N VAL A 358 20.74 -0.10 -14.86
CA VAL A 358 20.16 -1.29 -15.46
C VAL A 358 20.91 -1.55 -16.77
N GLU A 359 21.33 -2.78 -17.01
CA GLU A 359 22.01 -3.17 -18.27
C GLU A 359 20.98 -3.67 -19.28
N ALA A 360 21.16 -3.35 -20.56
CA ALA A 360 20.29 -3.80 -21.63
C ALA A 360 20.22 -5.34 -21.68
N GLY A 361 19.01 -5.86 -21.86
CA GLY A 361 18.73 -7.29 -21.84
C GLY A 361 18.62 -7.90 -20.44
N LYS A 362 18.73 -7.08 -19.38
CA LYS A 362 18.60 -7.53 -17.99
C LYS A 362 17.52 -6.76 -17.26
N ARG A 363 16.92 -7.44 -16.25
CA ARG A 363 15.95 -6.82 -15.32
C ARG A 363 16.54 -6.80 -13.92
N GLU A 364 17.80 -6.35 -13.83
CA GLU A 364 18.57 -6.33 -12.60
C GLU A 364 18.89 -4.89 -12.20
N LEU A 365 18.64 -4.57 -10.95
CA LEU A 365 19.03 -3.31 -10.35
C LEU A 365 20.45 -3.42 -9.83
N LEU A 366 21.33 -2.53 -10.27
CA LEU A 366 22.71 -2.41 -9.79
C LEU A 366 22.90 -1.06 -9.10
N ARG A 367 23.60 -1.03 -7.96
CA ARG A 367 23.97 0.17 -7.19
C ARG A 367 25.49 0.28 -7.10
N GLU A 368 26.02 1.50 -7.25
CA GLU A 368 27.42 1.78 -7.01
C GLU A 368 27.70 1.81 -5.50
N ILE A 369 28.51 0.87 -5.01
CA ILE A 369 28.92 0.79 -3.60
C ILE A 369 30.43 0.65 -3.55
N GLY A 370 31.11 1.65 -2.95
CA GLY A 370 32.56 1.63 -2.83
C GLY A 370 33.28 1.65 -4.18
N GLY A 371 32.73 2.27 -5.21
CA GLY A 371 33.29 2.37 -6.54
C GLY A 371 33.06 1.15 -7.44
N ALA A 372 32.24 0.19 -7.03
CA ALA A 372 31.85 -0.96 -7.83
C ALA A 372 30.32 -1.13 -7.86
N TYR A 373 29.79 -1.58 -9.00
CA TYR A 373 28.38 -1.90 -9.10
C TYR A 373 28.09 -3.27 -8.52
N LYS A 374 27.15 -3.31 -7.59
CA LYS A 374 26.60 -4.51 -6.96
C LYS A 374 25.16 -4.70 -7.36
N ARG A 375 24.74 -5.95 -7.54
CA ARG A 375 23.37 -6.33 -7.91
C ARG A 375 22.49 -6.48 -6.66
N TRP A 376 21.27 -5.96 -6.71
CA TRP A 376 20.27 -6.26 -5.70
C TRP A 376 19.81 -7.71 -5.82
N ASP A 377 19.89 -8.45 -4.72
CA ASP A 377 19.38 -9.81 -4.63
C ASP A 377 18.19 -9.89 -3.66
N PRO A 378 16.96 -9.94 -4.19
CA PRO A 378 15.75 -10.02 -3.36
C PRO A 378 15.71 -11.24 -2.43
N ALA A 379 16.35 -12.35 -2.80
CA ALA A 379 16.32 -13.58 -2.01
C ALA A 379 17.15 -13.47 -0.73
N SER A 380 18.28 -12.77 -0.79
CA SER A 380 19.15 -12.52 0.37
C SER A 380 18.91 -11.15 1.02
N ASN A 381 18.04 -10.32 0.43
CA ASN A 381 17.82 -8.92 0.83
C ASN A 381 19.15 -8.15 0.94
N ALA A 382 20.01 -8.28 -0.05
CA ALA A 382 21.37 -7.73 -0.01
C ALA A 382 21.90 -7.30 -1.38
N TRP A 383 22.88 -6.40 -1.35
CA TRP A 383 23.68 -6.02 -2.52
C TRP A 383 24.89 -6.97 -2.66
N VAL A 384 24.91 -7.76 -3.72
CA VAL A 384 25.91 -8.80 -4.00
C VAL A 384 26.83 -8.46 -5.17
#